data_674b30fc4fc527dfe32d24bc5c012a49
#
_entry.id   674b30fc4fc527dfe32d24bc5c012a49
#
_cell.length_a   1.000
_cell.length_b   1.000
_cell.length_c   1.000
_cell.angle_alpha   90.00
_cell.angle_beta   90.00
_cell.angle_gamma   90.00
#
_symmetry.space_group_name_H-M   'P 1'
#
loop_
_entity.id
_entity.type
_entity.pdbx_description
1 polymer ?
#
loop_
_entity_poly.entity_id
_entity_poly.type
_entity_poly.pdbx_seq_one_letter_code
_entity_poly.pdbx_strand_id
1 'polypeptide(L)'
;MELVLFDISPESPRDLYLPLSTNHRSSSVNGTLEPHGVTFFIIQGLTNLSERKMILFVILLLGYIIILGGNSMIIFVASTDPKLTSPMYFFLYNLSLVDMVYTTTTIPKMLSGFLTDVNTISMPGCFLQMHFFIQLGVTGYAILTVMAYDRYVAICNPLRYTAIMTRSIKLLLIMGAWGFAIFCTLPATSMTWKRPYCGPNVVRNGWCDLSSVRRLVCADTSVDNIVSVSFAILALLTTGVLILTSYVLIGVSMLRMGVAQRLKAFGTCAAHLTVVSISYGSASFVYISYRVGNFSAEDRIIVSVLFSALTPFLNPIIYSLRNKELQESIRRTLSRFRPAAVIALKDVNT
;
A
#
# COMPACT_ATOMS: atom_id res chain seq x y z
N MET A 1 7.33 1.15 1.98
CA MET A 1 8.64 1.26 1.30
C MET A 1 9.14 2.69 1.26
N GLU A 2 8.26 3.65 1.27
CA GLU A 2 8.52 5.09 1.21
C GLU A 2 9.28 5.66 2.41
N LEU A 3 9.19 5.04 3.57
CA LEU A 3 9.73 5.55 4.84
C LEU A 3 11.12 5.01 5.21
N VAL A 4 11.61 3.99 4.51
CA VAL A 4 12.92 3.37 4.82
C VAL A 4 14.10 4.18 4.28
N LEU A 5 13.87 5.06 3.30
CA LEU A 5 14.92 5.86 2.64
C LEU A 5 15.23 7.20 3.34
N PHE A 6 14.57 7.51 4.48
CA PHE A 6 14.58 8.87 5.06
C PHE A 6 15.69 9.21 6.04
N ASP A 7 16.48 8.25 6.47
CA ASP A 7 17.33 8.43 7.67
C ASP A 7 18.81 8.78 7.37
N ILE A 8 19.06 9.61 6.33
CA ILE A 8 20.44 10.07 6.01
C ILE A 8 20.66 11.55 6.35
N SER A 9 19.78 12.20 7.12
CA SER A 9 19.98 13.57 7.55
C SER A 9 20.22 13.63 9.06
N PRO A 10 21.36 14.15 9.55
CA PRO A 10 21.59 14.35 10.98
C PRO A 10 20.84 15.61 11.42
N GLU A 11 19.61 15.48 11.90
CA GLU A 11 19.02 16.52 12.72
C GLU A 11 19.63 16.44 14.13
N SER A 12 20.29 17.53 14.52
CA SER A 12 20.93 17.73 15.83
C SER A 12 19.93 17.57 16.99
N PRO A 13 20.32 16.95 18.12
CA PRO A 13 19.40 16.66 19.24
C PRO A 13 19.12 17.86 20.14
N ARG A 14 19.05 19.11 19.66
CA ARG A 14 19.09 20.27 20.57
C ARG A 14 17.81 21.03 20.82
N ASP A 15 16.67 20.62 20.31
CA ASP A 15 15.43 21.36 20.60
C ASP A 15 14.30 20.41 21.01
N LEU A 16 14.16 20.08 22.26
CA LEU A 16 12.87 19.90 22.95
C LEU A 16 13.03 19.45 24.43
N TYR A 17 13.44 20.36 25.30
CA TYR A 17 13.10 20.24 26.72
C TYR A 17 12.18 21.39 27.11
N LEU A 18 10.90 21.17 27.13
CA LEU A 18 9.93 21.95 27.90
C LEU A 18 9.60 21.15 29.17
N PRO A 19 9.84 21.71 30.38
CA PRO A 19 9.56 20.98 31.60
C PRO A 19 8.07 21.06 31.92
N LEU A 20 7.38 19.93 31.91
CA LEU A 20 6.11 19.79 32.62
C LEU A 20 6.40 19.78 34.14
N SER A 21 6.07 20.87 34.80
CA SER A 21 6.08 20.99 36.24
C SER A 21 4.98 20.09 36.84
N THR A 22 5.38 18.99 37.45
CA THR A 22 4.57 18.32 38.45
C THR A 22 5.37 18.19 39.72
N ASN A 23 4.99 18.96 40.74
CA ASN A 23 5.39 18.80 42.09
C ASN A 23 5.02 17.39 42.59
N HIS A 24 6.02 16.51 42.74
CA HIS A 24 5.91 15.38 43.64
C HIS A 24 7.16 15.26 44.48
N ARG A 25 6.91 15.31 45.77
CA ARG A 25 7.78 15.20 46.93
C ARG A 25 8.67 13.98 46.81
N SER A 26 9.98 14.18 46.89
CA SER A 26 11.01 13.15 47.01
C SER A 26 10.86 12.39 48.32
N SER A 27 10.59 11.09 48.22
CA SER A 27 10.96 10.11 49.24
C SER A 27 11.95 9.15 48.61
N SER A 28 13.21 9.20 49.11
CA SER A 28 14.28 8.32 48.75
C SER A 28 13.97 6.90 49.19
N VAL A 29 13.71 6.02 48.23
CA VAL A 29 13.76 4.57 48.41
C VAL A 29 14.74 4.04 47.36
N ASN A 30 15.84 3.45 47.84
CA ASN A 30 16.78 2.64 47.06
C ASN A 30 16.03 1.44 46.46
N GLY A 31 15.50 1.61 45.27
CA GLY A 31 14.97 0.53 44.44
C GLY A 31 15.66 0.64 43.10
N THR A 32 16.43 -0.36 42.73
CA THR A 32 16.91 -0.60 41.36
C THR A 32 15.70 -0.53 40.45
N LEU A 33 15.59 0.56 39.67
CA LEU A 33 14.61 0.68 38.59
C LEU A 33 14.96 -0.40 37.57
N GLU A 34 14.23 -1.52 37.61
CA GLU A 34 14.16 -2.43 36.48
C GLU A 34 13.69 -1.59 35.28
N PRO A 35 14.36 -1.67 34.12
CA PRO A 35 13.90 -0.99 32.93
C PRO A 35 12.59 -1.66 32.51
N HIS A 36 11.46 -1.08 32.91
CA HIS A 36 10.16 -1.47 32.38
C HIS A 36 10.19 -1.23 30.87
N GLY A 37 10.41 -2.30 30.11
CA GLY A 37 10.45 -2.23 28.65
C GLY A 37 9.15 -1.61 28.12
N VAL A 38 9.24 -0.83 27.04
CA VAL A 38 8.07 -0.23 26.36
C VAL A 38 7.12 -1.33 25.94
N THR A 39 5.89 -1.31 26.47
CA THR A 39 4.85 -2.33 26.19
C THR A 39 3.83 -1.85 25.14
N PHE A 40 3.73 -0.53 24.96
CA PHE A 40 2.83 0.10 23.99
C PHE A 40 3.43 1.38 23.43
N PHE A 41 2.93 1.79 22.26
CA PHE A 41 3.25 3.06 21.61
C PHE A 41 2.01 3.95 21.54
N ILE A 42 2.23 5.27 21.54
CA ILE A 42 1.21 6.28 21.33
C ILE A 42 1.36 6.78 19.91
N ILE A 43 0.32 6.64 19.09
CA ILE A 43 0.31 7.18 17.72
C ILE A 43 -0.13 8.64 17.79
N GLN A 44 0.75 9.57 17.46
CA GLN A 44 0.46 10.99 17.52
C GLN A 44 -0.63 11.40 16.50
N GLY A 45 -0.60 10.82 15.30
CA GLY A 45 -1.59 11.10 14.25
C GLY A 45 -1.69 12.60 13.92
N LEU A 46 -2.89 13.02 13.53
CA LEU A 46 -3.21 14.41 13.14
C LEU A 46 -3.90 15.17 14.30
N THR A 47 -3.31 15.16 15.49
CA THR A 47 -3.92 15.70 16.71
C THR A 47 -4.11 17.23 16.70
N ASN A 48 -3.25 17.96 15.98
CA ASN A 48 -3.27 19.45 15.95
C ASN A 48 -4.34 20.04 15.00
N LEU A 49 -5.06 19.20 14.25
CA LEU A 49 -6.09 19.62 13.29
C LEU A 49 -7.51 19.57 13.89
N SER A 50 -7.71 20.06 15.12
CA SER A 50 -8.96 19.93 15.87
C SER A 50 -10.23 20.30 15.09
N GLU A 51 -10.21 21.43 14.37
CA GLU A 51 -11.37 21.89 13.59
C GLU A 51 -11.62 21.10 12.30
N ARG A 52 -10.57 20.48 11.71
CA ARG A 52 -10.66 19.71 10.45
C ARG A 52 -10.73 18.20 10.67
N LYS A 53 -10.64 17.75 11.92
CA LYS A 53 -10.58 16.33 12.31
C LYS A 53 -11.76 15.53 11.77
N MET A 54 -12.99 16.06 11.91
CA MET A 54 -14.20 15.38 11.43
C MET A 54 -14.29 15.33 9.90
N ILE A 55 -13.84 16.36 9.21
CA ILE A 55 -13.82 16.38 7.74
C ILE A 55 -12.85 15.31 7.22
N LEU A 56 -11.64 15.24 7.79
CA LEU A 56 -10.65 14.22 7.44
C LEU A 56 -11.14 12.81 7.76
N PHE A 57 -11.81 12.62 8.89
CA PHE A 57 -12.44 11.34 9.25
C PHE A 57 -13.45 10.89 8.18
N VAL A 58 -14.37 11.78 7.77
CA VAL A 58 -15.40 11.46 6.77
C VAL A 58 -14.76 11.15 5.41
N ILE A 59 -13.79 11.96 4.96
CA ILE A 59 -13.10 11.73 3.69
C ILE A 59 -12.36 10.39 3.70
N LEU A 60 -11.63 10.09 4.78
CA LEU A 60 -10.88 8.85 4.90
C LEU A 60 -11.81 7.63 4.99
N LEU A 61 -12.92 7.75 5.72
CA LEU A 61 -13.93 6.70 5.83
C LEU A 61 -14.59 6.40 4.49
N LEU A 62 -15.03 7.43 3.76
CA LEU A 62 -15.61 7.27 2.43
C LEU A 62 -14.61 6.67 1.44
N GLY A 63 -13.36 7.14 1.44
CA GLY A 63 -12.30 6.56 0.62
C GLY A 63 -12.08 5.09 0.93
N TYR A 64 -12.05 4.72 2.21
CA TYR A 64 -11.88 3.34 2.64
C TYR A 64 -13.06 2.43 2.21
N ILE A 65 -14.30 2.90 2.35
CA ILE A 65 -15.49 2.17 1.88
C ILE A 65 -15.42 1.93 0.36
N ILE A 66 -14.99 2.93 -0.41
CA ILE A 66 -14.83 2.81 -1.88
C ILE A 66 -13.73 1.81 -2.23
N ILE A 67 -12.59 1.83 -1.51
CA ILE A 67 -11.51 0.85 -1.70
C ILE A 67 -12.02 -0.57 -1.44
N LEU A 68 -12.68 -0.80 -0.29
CA LEU A 68 -13.20 -2.11 0.07
C LEU A 68 -14.27 -2.57 -0.92
N GLY A 69 -15.26 -1.72 -1.23
CA GLY A 69 -16.35 -2.05 -2.13
C GLY A 69 -15.90 -2.33 -3.57
N GLY A 70 -15.02 -1.47 -4.11
CA GLY A 70 -14.51 -1.60 -5.47
C GLY A 70 -13.64 -2.84 -5.66
N ASN A 71 -12.69 -3.08 -4.74
CA ASN A 71 -11.84 -4.27 -4.80
C ASN A 71 -12.61 -5.56 -4.50
N SER A 72 -13.57 -5.55 -3.56
CA SER A 72 -14.46 -6.70 -3.32
C SER A 72 -15.27 -7.05 -4.55
N MET A 73 -15.78 -6.06 -5.29
CA MET A 73 -16.51 -6.28 -6.54
C MET A 73 -15.62 -6.96 -7.59
N ILE A 74 -14.37 -6.52 -7.75
CA ILE A 74 -13.42 -7.16 -8.66
C ILE A 74 -13.16 -8.61 -8.24
N ILE A 75 -12.89 -8.86 -6.96
CA ILE A 75 -12.66 -10.21 -6.42
C ILE A 75 -13.88 -11.09 -6.71
N PHE A 76 -15.08 -10.59 -6.45
CA PHE A 76 -16.33 -11.34 -6.66
C PHE A 76 -16.52 -11.72 -8.12
N VAL A 77 -16.44 -10.76 -9.06
CA VAL A 77 -16.69 -11.05 -10.48
C VAL A 77 -15.56 -11.89 -11.09
N ALA A 78 -14.29 -11.66 -10.69
CA ALA A 78 -13.15 -12.44 -11.18
C ALA A 78 -13.20 -13.91 -10.71
N SER A 79 -13.86 -14.18 -9.58
CA SER A 79 -14.00 -15.55 -9.03
C SER A 79 -15.27 -16.27 -9.49
N THR A 80 -16.34 -15.53 -9.85
CA THR A 80 -17.66 -16.12 -10.11
C THR A 80 -18.11 -16.08 -11.57
N ASP A 81 -17.59 -15.15 -12.39
CA ASP A 81 -18.01 -15.05 -13.80
C ASP A 81 -17.15 -15.98 -14.68
N PRO A 82 -17.76 -17.05 -15.28
CA PRO A 82 -17.05 -18.00 -16.13
C PRO A 82 -16.51 -17.38 -17.43
N LYS A 83 -16.87 -16.15 -17.77
CA LYS A 83 -16.35 -15.43 -18.94
C LYS A 83 -14.98 -14.79 -18.65
N LEU A 84 -14.65 -14.56 -17.39
CA LEU A 84 -13.37 -13.96 -16.97
C LEU A 84 -12.28 -15.03 -16.78
N THR A 85 -11.96 -15.77 -17.85
CA THR A 85 -11.01 -16.90 -17.81
C THR A 85 -9.56 -16.50 -18.05
N SER A 86 -9.30 -15.30 -18.56
CA SER A 86 -7.93 -14.84 -18.85
C SER A 86 -7.06 -14.84 -17.58
N PRO A 87 -5.78 -15.27 -17.68
CA PRO A 87 -4.79 -15.20 -16.59
C PRO A 87 -4.71 -13.85 -15.90
N MET A 88 -4.90 -12.76 -16.63
CA MET A 88 -4.93 -11.39 -16.08
C MET A 88 -5.92 -11.22 -14.94
N TYR A 89 -7.13 -11.84 -15.03
CA TYR A 89 -8.15 -11.69 -13.96
C TYR A 89 -7.74 -12.40 -12.68
N PHE A 90 -6.97 -13.47 -12.79
CA PHE A 90 -6.38 -14.13 -11.63
C PHE A 90 -5.37 -13.22 -10.92
N PHE A 91 -4.52 -12.50 -11.66
CA PHE A 91 -3.58 -11.55 -11.09
C PHE A 91 -4.29 -10.32 -10.53
N LEU A 92 -5.30 -9.81 -11.23
CA LEU A 92 -6.12 -8.70 -10.77
C LEU A 92 -6.89 -9.03 -9.47
N TYR A 93 -7.42 -10.27 -9.35
CA TYR A 93 -7.99 -10.79 -8.11
C TYR A 93 -6.99 -10.68 -6.94
N ASN A 94 -5.76 -11.17 -7.14
CA ASN A 94 -4.72 -11.14 -6.11
C ASN A 94 -4.29 -9.70 -5.77
N LEU A 95 -4.18 -8.81 -6.76
CA LEU A 95 -3.88 -7.39 -6.55
C LEU A 95 -4.98 -6.72 -5.71
N SER A 96 -6.25 -6.95 -6.05
CA SER A 96 -7.38 -6.39 -5.30
C SER A 96 -7.42 -6.90 -3.85
N LEU A 97 -7.08 -8.17 -3.62
CA LEU A 97 -6.97 -8.72 -2.26
C LEU A 97 -5.84 -8.03 -1.48
N VAL A 98 -4.67 -7.85 -2.10
CA VAL A 98 -3.53 -7.14 -1.49
C VAL A 98 -3.91 -5.70 -1.18
N ASP A 99 -4.56 -4.98 -2.09
CA ASP A 99 -5.00 -3.59 -1.90
C ASP A 99 -5.95 -3.42 -0.71
N MET A 100 -6.91 -4.34 -0.55
CA MET A 100 -7.84 -4.33 0.59
C MET A 100 -7.10 -4.56 1.91
N VAL A 101 -6.26 -5.60 1.98
CA VAL A 101 -5.54 -5.92 3.22
C VAL A 101 -4.51 -4.82 3.55
N TYR A 102 -3.79 -4.32 2.55
CA TYR A 102 -2.82 -3.21 2.69
C TYR A 102 -3.46 -1.98 3.34
N THR A 103 -4.59 -1.52 2.82
CA THR A 103 -5.29 -0.35 3.36
C THR A 103 -5.91 -0.63 4.74
N THR A 104 -6.33 -1.86 4.98
CA THR A 104 -6.88 -2.29 6.28
C THR A 104 -5.81 -2.35 7.38
N THR A 105 -4.52 -2.46 7.04
CA THR A 105 -3.45 -2.40 8.05
C THR A 105 -3.34 -1.03 8.73
N THR A 106 -3.71 0.06 8.05
CA THR A 106 -3.48 1.43 8.54
C THR A 106 -4.75 2.23 8.77
N ILE A 107 -5.68 2.24 7.81
CA ILE A 107 -6.84 3.15 7.83
C ILE A 107 -7.76 2.95 9.05
N PRO A 108 -8.14 1.73 9.49
CA PRO A 108 -8.99 1.58 10.68
C PRO A 108 -8.36 2.16 11.94
N LYS A 109 -7.05 1.99 12.11
CA LYS A 109 -6.32 2.55 13.25
C LYS A 109 -6.28 4.08 13.20
N MET A 110 -6.11 4.66 12.01
CA MET A 110 -6.19 6.10 11.82
C MET A 110 -7.58 6.65 12.12
N LEU A 111 -8.63 5.97 11.63
CA LEU A 111 -10.02 6.35 11.91
C LEU A 111 -10.32 6.33 13.41
N SER A 112 -9.86 5.30 14.14
CA SER A 112 -10.01 5.26 15.59
C SER A 112 -9.29 6.41 16.29
N GLY A 113 -8.12 6.83 15.78
CA GLY A 113 -7.36 7.98 16.30
C GLY A 113 -8.05 9.34 16.11
N PHE A 114 -8.96 9.47 15.16
CA PHE A 114 -9.80 10.67 15.05
C PHE A 114 -10.92 10.74 16.09
N LEU A 115 -11.32 9.59 16.65
CA LEU A 115 -12.44 9.48 17.60
C LEU A 115 -11.99 9.41 19.07
N THR A 116 -10.69 9.20 19.31
CA THR A 116 -10.13 9.04 20.66
C THR A 116 -9.08 10.11 20.94
N ASP A 117 -9.00 10.58 22.19
CA ASP A 117 -7.99 11.55 22.62
C ASP A 117 -6.60 10.93 22.73
N VAL A 118 -6.52 9.65 23.08
CA VAL A 118 -5.26 8.91 23.18
C VAL A 118 -5.31 7.68 22.30
N ASN A 119 -4.49 7.67 21.26
CA ASN A 119 -4.43 6.58 20.28
C ASN A 119 -3.24 5.67 20.59
N THR A 120 -3.45 4.62 21.38
CA THR A 120 -2.41 3.65 21.76
C THR A 120 -2.47 2.38 20.91
N ILE A 121 -1.31 1.76 20.72
CA ILE A 121 -1.17 0.45 20.10
C ILE A 121 -0.16 -0.37 20.89
N SER A 122 -0.44 -1.66 21.12
CA SER A 122 0.52 -2.56 21.77
C SER A 122 1.78 -2.71 20.93
N MET A 123 2.92 -2.96 21.58
CA MET A 123 4.19 -3.18 20.88
C MET A 123 4.07 -4.28 19.80
N PRO A 124 3.54 -5.51 20.08
CA PRO A 124 3.34 -6.52 19.03
C PRO A 124 2.41 -6.05 17.90
N GLY A 125 1.31 -5.35 18.23
CA GLY A 125 0.38 -4.81 17.24
C GLY A 125 1.01 -3.79 16.32
N CYS A 126 1.87 -2.91 16.84
CA CYS A 126 2.64 -1.93 16.08
C CYS A 126 3.58 -2.62 15.07
N PHE A 127 4.31 -3.65 15.51
CA PHE A 127 5.22 -4.38 14.63
C PHE A 127 4.49 -5.20 13.56
N LEU A 128 3.36 -5.82 13.90
CA LEU A 128 2.53 -6.51 12.92
C LEU A 128 1.99 -5.53 11.86
N GLN A 129 1.47 -4.37 12.30
CA GLN A 129 1.02 -3.32 11.39
C GLN A 129 2.14 -2.87 10.45
N MET A 130 3.30 -2.54 11.00
CA MET A 130 4.48 -2.10 10.26
C MET A 130 4.94 -3.16 9.25
N HIS A 131 5.05 -4.43 9.69
CA HIS A 131 5.49 -5.52 8.82
C HIS A 131 4.53 -5.75 7.65
N PHE A 132 3.23 -5.92 7.94
CA PHE A 132 2.24 -6.16 6.88
C PHE A 132 2.06 -4.98 5.96
N PHE A 133 2.12 -3.75 6.46
CA PHE A 133 2.08 -2.55 5.62
C PHE A 133 3.20 -2.55 4.58
N ILE A 134 4.45 -2.76 4.99
CA ILE A 134 5.60 -2.77 4.07
C ILE A 134 5.54 -3.97 3.13
N GLN A 135 5.28 -5.17 3.67
CA GLN A 135 5.23 -6.40 2.89
C GLN A 135 4.16 -6.36 1.80
N LEU A 136 2.94 -5.95 2.14
CA LEU A 136 1.83 -5.88 1.17
C LEU A 136 2.09 -4.80 0.11
N GLY A 137 2.73 -3.67 0.49
CA GLY A 137 3.19 -2.69 -0.49
C GLY A 137 4.15 -3.29 -1.50
N VAL A 138 5.19 -4.01 -1.06
CA VAL A 138 6.13 -4.69 -1.97
C VAL A 138 5.45 -5.80 -2.77
N THR A 139 4.51 -6.55 -2.16
CA THR A 139 3.72 -7.58 -2.86
C THR A 139 2.91 -6.96 -4.00
N GLY A 140 2.30 -5.80 -3.80
CA GLY A 140 1.57 -5.07 -4.85
C GLY A 140 2.47 -4.75 -6.06
N TYR A 141 3.68 -4.20 -5.85
CA TYR A 141 4.65 -3.96 -6.92
C TYR A 141 5.10 -5.25 -7.62
N ALA A 142 5.29 -6.34 -6.88
CA ALA A 142 5.66 -7.63 -7.45
C ALA A 142 4.51 -8.23 -8.30
N ILE A 143 3.25 -8.09 -7.87
CA ILE A 143 2.09 -8.51 -8.67
C ILE A 143 1.97 -7.67 -9.95
N LEU A 144 2.16 -6.34 -9.87
CA LEU A 144 2.21 -5.50 -11.07
C LEU A 144 3.32 -5.94 -12.04
N THR A 145 4.46 -6.39 -11.52
CA THR A 145 5.54 -6.96 -12.36
C THR A 145 5.08 -8.25 -13.06
N VAL A 146 4.42 -9.14 -12.34
CA VAL A 146 3.84 -10.36 -12.93
C VAL A 146 2.80 -10.01 -14.00
N MET A 147 1.97 -9.00 -13.77
CA MET A 147 0.99 -8.53 -14.75
C MET A 147 1.66 -7.91 -15.99
N ALA A 148 2.80 -7.23 -15.85
CA ALA A 148 3.58 -6.74 -16.99
C ALA A 148 4.12 -7.91 -17.84
N TYR A 149 4.63 -8.96 -17.19
CA TYR A 149 5.04 -10.19 -17.85
C TYR A 149 3.88 -10.89 -18.55
N ASP A 150 2.71 -10.97 -17.93
CA ASP A 150 1.49 -11.50 -18.56
C ASP A 150 1.14 -10.75 -19.85
N ARG A 151 1.18 -9.40 -19.81
CA ARG A 151 0.95 -8.57 -21.01
C ARG A 151 2.00 -8.81 -22.08
N TYR A 152 3.27 -8.94 -21.71
CA TYR A 152 4.34 -9.28 -22.66
C TYR A 152 4.05 -10.61 -23.36
N VAL A 153 3.74 -11.67 -22.65
CA VAL A 153 3.44 -12.98 -23.26
C VAL A 153 2.20 -12.92 -24.14
N ALA A 154 1.14 -12.22 -23.70
CA ALA A 154 -0.12 -12.11 -24.45
C ALA A 154 0.04 -11.38 -25.77
N ILE A 155 0.93 -10.38 -25.84
CA ILE A 155 1.10 -9.52 -27.03
C ILE A 155 2.21 -10.07 -27.94
N CYS A 156 3.34 -10.49 -27.38
CA CYS A 156 4.49 -10.93 -28.16
C CYS A 156 4.41 -12.41 -28.56
N ASN A 157 3.67 -13.25 -27.82
CA ASN A 157 3.54 -14.69 -28.08
C ASN A 157 2.06 -15.16 -28.03
N PRO A 158 1.14 -14.55 -28.80
CA PRO A 158 -0.30 -14.79 -28.67
C PRO A 158 -0.71 -16.27 -28.91
N LEU A 159 -0.05 -16.93 -29.85
CA LEU A 159 -0.34 -18.34 -30.17
C LEU A 159 0.09 -19.34 -29.07
N ARG A 160 1.05 -18.94 -28.23
CA ARG A 160 1.56 -19.77 -27.13
C ARG A 160 1.09 -19.30 -25.75
N TYR A 161 0.28 -18.26 -25.71
CA TYR A 161 -0.13 -17.62 -24.44
C TYR A 161 -0.76 -18.62 -23.46
N THR A 162 -1.73 -19.42 -23.90
CA THR A 162 -2.41 -20.42 -23.07
C THR A 162 -1.49 -21.58 -22.66
N ALA A 163 -0.53 -21.92 -23.49
CA ALA A 163 0.46 -22.95 -23.19
C ALA A 163 1.51 -22.48 -22.18
N ILE A 164 1.87 -21.18 -22.18
CA ILE A 164 2.82 -20.58 -21.23
C ILE A 164 2.12 -20.27 -19.90
N MET A 165 0.97 -19.60 -19.94
CA MET A 165 0.24 -19.16 -18.73
C MET A 165 -0.67 -20.24 -18.17
N THR A 166 -0.11 -21.43 -17.90
CA THR A 166 -0.82 -22.54 -17.26
C THR A 166 -1.21 -22.19 -15.82
N ARG A 167 -2.12 -22.99 -15.24
CA ARG A 167 -2.51 -22.84 -13.82
C ARG A 167 -1.31 -22.89 -12.88
N SER A 168 -0.38 -23.82 -13.11
CA SER A 168 0.82 -23.97 -12.27
C SER A 168 1.73 -22.75 -12.37
N ILE A 169 1.94 -22.21 -13.56
CA ILE A 169 2.77 -20.99 -13.75
C ILE A 169 2.14 -19.78 -13.07
N LYS A 170 0.82 -19.59 -13.20
CA LYS A 170 0.13 -18.48 -12.50
C LYS A 170 0.31 -18.55 -10.99
N LEU A 171 0.15 -19.74 -10.40
CA LEU A 171 0.36 -19.93 -8.97
C LEU A 171 1.83 -19.72 -8.58
N LEU A 172 2.78 -20.22 -9.36
CA LEU A 172 4.21 -20.03 -9.12
C LEU A 172 4.59 -18.54 -9.14
N LEU A 173 4.07 -17.78 -10.08
CA LEU A 173 4.31 -16.35 -10.21
C LEU A 173 3.76 -15.56 -9.00
N ILE A 174 2.56 -15.88 -8.53
CA ILE A 174 2.00 -15.27 -7.32
C ILE A 174 2.78 -15.67 -6.07
N MET A 175 3.11 -16.94 -5.89
CA MET A 175 3.94 -17.39 -4.76
C MET A 175 5.32 -16.72 -4.79
N GLY A 176 5.92 -16.58 -5.98
CA GLY A 176 7.16 -15.86 -6.17
C GLY A 176 7.06 -14.38 -5.77
N ALA A 177 5.95 -13.70 -6.13
CA ALA A 177 5.70 -12.32 -5.74
C ALA A 177 5.61 -12.15 -4.21
N TRP A 178 4.89 -13.04 -3.52
CA TRP A 178 4.81 -13.05 -2.05
C TRP A 178 6.16 -13.39 -1.39
N GLY A 179 6.85 -14.42 -1.89
CA GLY A 179 8.17 -14.81 -1.38
C GLY A 179 9.22 -13.73 -1.55
N PHE A 180 9.23 -13.03 -2.69
CA PHE A 180 10.09 -11.88 -2.95
C PHE A 180 9.80 -10.73 -1.97
N ALA A 181 8.53 -10.43 -1.72
CA ALA A 181 8.14 -9.40 -0.77
C ALA A 181 8.59 -9.74 0.66
N ILE A 182 8.38 -10.98 1.12
CA ILE A 182 8.85 -11.44 2.43
C ILE A 182 10.37 -11.31 2.52
N PHE A 183 11.10 -11.77 1.52
CA PHE A 183 12.57 -11.69 1.46
C PHE A 183 13.05 -10.24 1.59
N CYS A 184 12.41 -9.29 0.90
CA CYS A 184 12.80 -7.89 0.94
C CYS A 184 12.43 -7.16 2.24
N THR A 185 11.41 -7.63 2.98
CA THR A 185 10.86 -6.85 4.11
C THR A 185 11.20 -7.43 5.48
N LEU A 186 11.33 -8.76 5.57
CA LEU A 186 11.56 -9.44 6.84
C LEU A 186 12.85 -9.03 7.55
N PRO A 187 14.01 -8.83 6.86
CA PRO A 187 15.24 -8.41 7.54
C PRO A 187 15.07 -7.07 8.26
N ALA A 188 14.53 -6.05 7.58
CA ALA A 188 14.35 -4.71 8.14
C ALA A 188 13.42 -4.69 9.35
N THR A 189 12.30 -5.40 9.28
CA THR A 189 11.31 -5.44 10.36
C THR A 189 11.77 -6.29 11.54
N SER A 190 12.43 -7.42 11.30
CA SER A 190 12.96 -8.29 12.36
C SER A 190 14.12 -7.65 13.14
N MET A 191 15.00 -6.91 12.47
CA MET A 191 16.07 -6.16 13.14
C MET A 191 15.46 -5.09 14.07
N THR A 192 14.48 -4.33 13.59
CA THR A 192 13.81 -3.29 14.37
C THR A 192 13.07 -3.89 15.59
N TRP A 193 12.42 -5.05 15.44
CA TRP A 193 11.77 -5.76 16.55
C TRP A 193 12.70 -6.09 17.70
N LYS A 194 13.95 -6.46 17.40
CA LYS A 194 14.94 -6.94 18.40
C LYS A 194 15.67 -5.81 19.12
N ARG A 195 15.40 -4.54 18.79
CA ARG A 195 16.10 -3.39 19.38
C ARG A 195 15.50 -2.99 20.74
N PRO A 196 16.32 -2.42 21.65
CA PRO A 196 15.85 -1.84 22.90
C PRO A 196 15.15 -0.50 22.65
N TYR A 197 13.99 -0.33 23.26
CA TYR A 197 13.18 0.90 23.21
C TYR A 197 13.22 1.60 24.55
N CYS A 198 13.61 2.88 24.57
CA CYS A 198 13.77 3.68 25.76
C CYS A 198 13.18 5.07 25.59
N GLY A 199 12.61 5.65 26.64
CA GLY A 199 12.12 7.02 26.62
C GLY A 199 10.70 7.19 26.08
N PRO A 200 10.39 8.33 25.45
CA PRO A 200 9.04 8.61 25.01
C PRO A 200 8.59 7.60 23.95
N ASN A 201 7.49 6.91 24.21
CA ASN A 201 6.91 5.89 23.35
C ASN A 201 5.93 6.49 22.32
N VAL A 202 6.22 7.69 21.81
CA VAL A 202 5.36 8.43 20.88
C VAL A 202 5.85 8.27 19.43
N VAL A 203 5.05 7.59 18.63
CA VAL A 203 5.25 7.45 17.17
C VAL A 203 4.68 8.69 16.49
N ARG A 204 5.55 9.52 15.90
CA ARG A 204 5.16 10.77 15.21
C ARG A 204 4.71 10.50 13.78
N ASN A 205 3.69 9.65 13.63
CA ASN A 205 3.06 9.34 12.33
C ASN A 205 1.59 8.96 12.56
N GLY A 206 0.83 8.74 11.47
CA GLY A 206 -0.57 8.26 11.51
C GLY A 206 -0.72 6.77 11.83
N TRP A 207 0.37 5.99 11.68
CA TRP A 207 0.47 4.55 11.97
C TRP A 207 1.90 4.18 12.35
N CYS A 208 2.13 2.93 12.73
CA CYS A 208 3.48 2.41 12.97
C CYS A 208 4.23 2.22 11.65
N ASP A 209 5.07 3.17 11.31
CA ASP A 209 6.02 3.06 10.20
C ASP A 209 7.43 2.75 10.70
N LEU A 210 8.24 2.16 9.83
CA LEU A 210 9.56 1.67 10.18
C LEU A 210 10.51 2.78 10.67
N SER A 211 10.46 3.96 10.02
CA SER A 211 11.37 5.06 10.37
C SER A 211 10.98 5.72 11.69
N SER A 212 9.69 5.99 11.91
CA SER A 212 9.21 6.62 13.16
C SER A 212 9.39 5.71 14.37
N VAL A 213 9.16 4.41 14.22
CA VAL A 213 9.39 3.43 15.30
C VAL A 213 10.88 3.28 15.60
N ARG A 214 11.73 3.24 14.58
CA ARG A 214 13.20 3.12 14.74
C ARG A 214 13.82 4.32 15.47
N ARG A 215 13.29 5.52 15.32
CA ARG A 215 13.72 6.71 16.07
C ARG A 215 13.52 6.60 17.59
N LEU A 216 12.72 5.64 18.05
CA LEU A 216 12.49 5.37 19.47
C LEU A 216 13.47 4.34 20.05
N VAL A 217 14.37 3.80 19.23
CA VAL A 217 15.43 2.87 19.64
C VAL A 217 16.54 3.65 20.31
N CYS A 218 17.03 3.15 21.46
CA CYS A 218 18.12 3.77 22.20
C CYS A 218 19.52 3.16 21.91
N ALA A 219 19.62 2.41 20.83
CA ALA A 219 20.88 1.88 20.32
C ALA A 219 21.20 2.47 18.93
N ASP A 220 22.43 2.31 18.47
CA ASP A 220 22.81 2.69 17.11
C ASP A 220 22.01 1.86 16.09
N THR A 221 21.33 2.56 15.17
CA THR A 221 20.50 1.98 14.11
C THR A 221 21.10 2.13 12.72
N SER A 222 22.36 2.56 12.60
CA SER A 222 23.03 2.82 11.33
C SER A 222 23.02 1.60 10.41
N VAL A 223 23.34 0.41 10.94
CA VAL A 223 23.31 -0.85 10.18
C VAL A 223 21.88 -1.20 9.77
N ASP A 224 20.89 -1.02 10.67
CA ASP A 224 19.50 -1.30 10.38
C ASP A 224 18.98 -0.41 9.24
N ASN A 225 19.42 0.85 9.20
CA ASN A 225 19.08 1.81 8.14
C ASN A 225 19.69 1.39 6.81
N ILE A 226 20.98 1.05 6.77
CA ILE A 226 21.65 0.58 5.55
C ILE A 226 20.95 -0.66 5.01
N VAL A 227 20.70 -1.67 5.85
CA VAL A 227 20.01 -2.91 5.45
C VAL A 227 18.61 -2.59 4.89
N SER A 228 17.83 -1.79 5.60
CA SER A 228 16.47 -1.44 5.19
C SER A 228 16.45 -0.70 3.86
N VAL A 229 17.34 0.28 3.66
CA VAL A 229 17.48 1.03 2.41
C VAL A 229 17.91 0.12 1.27
N SER A 230 18.89 -0.77 1.51
CA SER A 230 19.37 -1.70 0.49
C SER A 230 18.27 -2.63 0.00
N PHE A 231 17.47 -3.21 0.89
CA PHE A 231 16.34 -4.06 0.51
C PHE A 231 15.19 -3.29 -0.15
N ALA A 232 14.93 -2.05 0.25
CA ALA A 232 13.95 -1.19 -0.40
C ALA A 232 14.37 -0.84 -1.84
N ILE A 233 15.64 -0.48 -2.04
CA ILE A 233 16.21 -0.23 -3.38
C ILE A 233 16.15 -1.51 -4.23
N LEU A 234 16.54 -2.65 -3.67
CA LEU A 234 16.45 -3.94 -4.36
C LEU A 234 15.02 -4.22 -4.82
N ALA A 235 14.03 -4.04 -3.95
CA ALA A 235 12.62 -4.28 -4.29
C ALA A 235 12.13 -3.36 -5.42
N LEU A 236 12.39 -2.04 -5.32
CA LEU A 236 11.97 -1.06 -6.32
C LEU A 236 12.67 -1.23 -7.66
N LEU A 237 13.99 -1.39 -7.64
CA LEU A 237 14.75 -1.52 -8.89
C LEU A 237 14.42 -2.83 -9.59
N THR A 238 14.33 -3.95 -8.87
CA THR A 238 13.99 -5.25 -9.49
C THR A 238 12.61 -5.18 -10.14
N THR A 239 11.59 -4.71 -9.44
CA THR A 239 10.23 -4.61 -9.99
C THR A 239 10.16 -3.59 -11.13
N GLY A 240 10.79 -2.42 -10.97
CA GLY A 240 10.81 -1.37 -11.98
C GLY A 240 11.53 -1.79 -13.27
N VAL A 241 12.71 -2.41 -13.18
CA VAL A 241 13.47 -2.89 -14.33
C VAL A 241 12.72 -3.99 -15.07
N LEU A 242 12.12 -4.95 -14.36
CA LEU A 242 11.34 -6.03 -14.99
C LEU A 242 10.09 -5.50 -15.70
N ILE A 243 9.37 -4.54 -15.10
CA ILE A 243 8.24 -3.86 -15.76
C ILE A 243 8.71 -3.12 -17.00
N LEU A 244 9.76 -2.30 -16.87
CA LEU A 244 10.31 -1.53 -17.99
C LEU A 244 10.76 -2.44 -19.14
N THR A 245 11.49 -3.51 -18.83
CA THR A 245 11.93 -4.50 -19.82
C THR A 245 10.75 -5.12 -20.55
N SER A 246 9.70 -5.54 -19.82
CA SER A 246 8.47 -6.09 -20.41
C SER A 246 7.85 -5.10 -21.41
N TYR A 247 7.75 -3.81 -21.04
CA TYR A 247 7.15 -2.80 -21.92
C TYR A 247 8.04 -2.35 -23.07
N VAL A 248 9.36 -2.35 -22.90
CA VAL A 248 10.29 -2.13 -24.02
C VAL A 248 10.13 -3.24 -25.06
N LEU A 249 10.07 -4.50 -24.65
CA LEU A 249 9.86 -5.65 -25.54
C LEU A 249 8.50 -5.59 -26.23
N ILE A 250 7.44 -5.23 -25.51
CA ILE A 250 6.12 -4.98 -26.10
C ILE A 250 6.22 -3.87 -27.16
N GLY A 251 6.85 -2.74 -26.84
CA GLY A 251 7.02 -1.62 -27.76
C GLY A 251 7.75 -2.02 -29.03
N VAL A 252 8.86 -2.75 -28.93
CA VAL A 252 9.61 -3.28 -30.07
C VAL A 252 8.74 -4.22 -30.91
N SER A 253 7.96 -5.09 -30.27
CA SER A 253 7.03 -5.99 -30.97
C SER A 253 5.94 -5.20 -31.71
N MET A 254 5.41 -4.14 -31.09
CA MET A 254 4.36 -3.28 -31.67
C MET A 254 4.85 -2.52 -32.92
N LEU A 255 6.15 -2.21 -33.06
CA LEU A 255 6.71 -1.58 -34.26
C LEU A 255 6.55 -2.46 -35.51
N ARG A 256 6.48 -3.78 -35.32
CA ARG A 256 6.32 -4.76 -36.41
C ARG A 256 4.85 -5.07 -36.73
N MET A 257 3.90 -4.50 -36.00
CA MET A 257 2.46 -4.73 -36.13
C MET A 257 1.80 -3.69 -37.03
N GLY A 258 0.76 -4.08 -37.76
CA GLY A 258 -0.13 -3.16 -38.44
C GLY A 258 -0.86 -2.21 -37.47
N VAL A 259 -1.33 -1.06 -37.97
CA VAL A 259 -1.94 0.01 -37.15
C VAL A 259 -3.09 -0.50 -36.27
N ALA A 260 -4.01 -1.29 -36.81
CA ALA A 260 -5.16 -1.82 -36.08
C ALA A 260 -4.75 -2.75 -34.92
N GLN A 261 -3.77 -3.63 -35.15
CA GLN A 261 -3.23 -4.53 -34.12
C GLN A 261 -2.49 -3.75 -33.03
N ARG A 262 -1.73 -2.73 -33.42
CA ARG A 262 -1.00 -1.83 -32.48
C ARG A 262 -1.96 -1.09 -31.56
N LEU A 263 -3.04 -0.52 -32.09
CA LEU A 263 -4.05 0.17 -31.29
C LEU A 263 -4.75 -0.78 -30.29
N LYS A 264 -5.05 -2.01 -30.71
CA LYS A 264 -5.63 -3.04 -29.84
C LYS A 264 -4.65 -3.42 -28.73
N ALA A 265 -3.38 -3.66 -29.05
CA ALA A 265 -2.34 -4.00 -28.06
C ALA A 265 -2.13 -2.84 -27.06
N PHE A 266 -2.08 -1.60 -27.54
CA PHE A 266 -1.99 -0.42 -26.66
C PHE A 266 -3.19 -0.32 -25.71
N GLY A 267 -4.42 -0.48 -26.22
CA GLY A 267 -5.62 -0.50 -25.39
C GLY A 267 -5.59 -1.55 -24.28
N THR A 268 -5.01 -2.71 -24.55
CA THR A 268 -4.84 -3.80 -23.58
C THR A 268 -3.83 -3.46 -22.48
N CYS A 269 -2.80 -2.67 -22.79
CA CYS A 269 -1.76 -2.27 -21.85
C CYS A 269 -2.12 -1.01 -21.04
N ALA A 270 -3.01 -0.17 -21.58
CA ALA A 270 -3.23 1.18 -21.07
C ALA A 270 -3.63 1.23 -19.59
N ALA A 271 -4.53 0.35 -19.15
CA ALA A 271 -4.94 0.28 -17.75
C ALA A 271 -3.74 -0.03 -16.83
N HIS A 272 -2.95 -1.06 -17.17
CA HIS A 272 -1.81 -1.46 -16.37
C HIS A 272 -0.71 -0.38 -16.34
N LEU A 273 -0.39 0.23 -17.50
CA LEU A 273 0.56 1.34 -17.57
C LEU A 273 0.11 2.53 -16.72
N THR A 274 -1.19 2.86 -16.73
CA THR A 274 -1.73 3.93 -15.89
C THR A 274 -1.53 3.62 -14.41
N VAL A 275 -1.87 2.40 -13.97
CA VAL A 275 -1.69 1.97 -12.58
C VAL A 275 -0.22 2.00 -12.17
N VAL A 276 0.68 1.45 -12.99
CA VAL A 276 2.13 1.47 -12.72
C VAL A 276 2.65 2.90 -12.61
N SER A 277 2.25 3.79 -13.53
CA SER A 277 2.66 5.19 -13.52
C SER A 277 2.19 5.91 -12.25
N ILE A 278 0.95 5.68 -11.82
CA ILE A 278 0.41 6.26 -10.58
C ILE A 278 1.17 5.70 -9.37
N SER A 279 1.40 4.39 -9.29
CA SER A 279 2.07 3.75 -8.16
C SER A 279 3.51 4.24 -7.99
N TYR A 280 4.31 4.21 -9.06
CA TYR A 280 5.70 4.69 -9.00
C TYR A 280 5.78 6.21 -8.89
N GLY A 281 4.87 6.95 -9.53
CA GLY A 281 4.76 8.40 -9.41
C GLY A 281 4.42 8.83 -7.99
N SER A 282 3.48 8.16 -7.33
CA SER A 282 3.11 8.41 -5.93
C SER A 282 4.30 8.16 -4.99
N ALA A 283 4.98 7.02 -5.14
CA ALA A 283 6.18 6.71 -4.35
C ALA A 283 7.27 7.76 -4.53
N SER A 284 7.54 8.16 -5.78
CA SER A 284 8.53 9.18 -6.11
C SER A 284 8.15 10.55 -5.55
N PHE A 285 6.87 10.93 -5.64
CA PHE A 285 6.39 12.21 -5.12
C PHE A 285 6.55 12.28 -3.60
N VAL A 286 6.14 11.24 -2.87
CA VAL A 286 6.34 11.19 -1.41
C VAL A 286 7.82 11.30 -1.09
N TYR A 287 8.68 10.53 -1.75
CA TYR A 287 10.12 10.60 -1.54
C TYR A 287 10.69 12.02 -1.74
N ILE A 288 10.35 12.67 -2.85
CA ILE A 288 10.84 14.01 -3.17
C ILE A 288 10.29 15.05 -2.18
N SER A 289 9.00 14.99 -1.84
CA SER A 289 8.37 15.94 -0.91
C SER A 289 9.03 15.95 0.46
N TYR A 290 9.47 14.77 0.94
CA TYR A 290 10.20 14.68 2.20
C TYR A 290 11.64 15.23 2.13
N ARG A 291 12.26 15.26 0.94
CA ARG A 291 13.63 15.75 0.76
C ARG A 291 13.72 17.24 0.47
N VAL A 292 12.76 17.79 -0.26
CA VAL A 292 12.86 19.15 -0.83
C VAL A 292 11.90 20.12 -0.13
N GLY A 293 10.80 19.62 0.47
CA GLY A 293 9.76 20.46 1.06
C GLY A 293 9.96 20.74 2.55
N ASN A 294 9.72 21.98 2.98
CA ASN A 294 9.55 22.34 4.39
C ASN A 294 8.12 21.96 4.86
N PHE A 295 7.79 20.67 4.80
CA PHE A 295 6.48 20.19 5.23
C PHE A 295 6.43 20.02 6.76
N SER A 296 5.32 20.43 7.36
CA SER A 296 5.04 20.11 8.76
C SER A 296 4.89 18.59 8.97
N ALA A 297 4.93 18.13 10.22
CA ALA A 297 4.74 16.70 10.51
C ALA A 297 3.34 16.23 10.06
N GLU A 298 2.33 17.07 10.21
CA GLU A 298 0.94 16.81 9.79
C GLU A 298 0.83 16.71 8.25
N ASP A 299 1.45 17.63 7.51
CA ASP A 299 1.43 17.60 6.04
C ASP A 299 2.07 16.32 5.51
N ARG A 300 3.17 15.87 6.13
CA ARG A 300 3.81 14.59 5.78
C ARG A 300 2.85 13.42 5.97
N ILE A 301 2.12 13.36 7.09
CA ILE A 301 1.14 12.30 7.34
C ILE A 301 0.04 12.34 6.28
N ILE A 302 -0.52 13.52 5.98
CA ILE A 302 -1.59 13.69 4.97
C ILE A 302 -1.10 13.22 3.60
N VAL A 303 0.08 13.65 3.18
CA VAL A 303 0.70 13.25 1.92
C VAL A 303 0.88 11.73 1.86
N SER A 304 1.45 11.13 2.91
CA SER A 304 1.66 9.68 2.96
C SER A 304 0.34 8.90 2.89
N VAL A 305 -0.70 9.34 3.59
CA VAL A 305 -2.03 8.71 3.55
C VAL A 305 -2.65 8.80 2.15
N LEU A 306 -2.65 10.01 1.57
CA LEU A 306 -3.24 10.22 0.25
C LEU A 306 -2.57 9.35 -0.81
N PHE A 307 -1.24 9.32 -0.84
CA PHE A 307 -0.53 8.58 -1.88
C PHE A 307 -0.49 7.07 -1.62
N SER A 308 -0.47 6.61 -0.37
CA SER A 308 -0.58 5.17 -0.08
C SER A 308 -1.97 4.61 -0.40
N ALA A 309 -3.04 5.38 -0.22
CA ALA A 309 -4.39 4.98 -0.54
C ALA A 309 -4.77 5.19 -2.03
N LEU A 310 -4.04 6.03 -2.77
CA LEU A 310 -4.38 6.44 -4.13
C LEU A 310 -4.45 5.25 -5.09
N THR A 311 -3.45 4.39 -5.10
CA THR A 311 -3.41 3.20 -5.98
C THR A 311 -4.54 2.21 -5.65
N PRO A 312 -4.74 1.76 -4.40
CA PRO A 312 -5.88 0.91 -4.02
C PRO A 312 -7.25 1.52 -4.33
N PHE A 313 -7.37 2.84 -4.26
CA PHE A 313 -8.61 3.55 -4.60
C PHE A 313 -8.85 3.58 -6.12
N LEU A 314 -7.83 3.86 -6.91
CA LEU A 314 -7.95 4.02 -8.36
C LEU A 314 -7.95 2.69 -9.11
N ASN A 315 -7.34 1.62 -8.59
CA ASN A 315 -7.26 0.33 -9.25
C ASN A 315 -8.62 -0.20 -9.72
N PRO A 316 -9.65 -0.30 -8.87
CA PRO A 316 -10.96 -0.77 -9.31
C PRO A 316 -11.57 0.09 -10.42
N ILE A 317 -11.36 1.40 -10.35
CA ILE A 317 -11.89 2.36 -11.33
C ILE A 317 -11.19 2.19 -12.67
N ILE A 318 -9.85 2.20 -12.67
CA ILE A 318 -9.04 2.14 -13.89
C ILE A 318 -9.28 0.81 -14.63
N TYR A 319 -9.21 -0.32 -13.90
CA TYR A 319 -9.40 -1.63 -14.51
C TYR A 319 -10.84 -1.83 -15.00
N SER A 320 -11.84 -1.36 -14.25
CA SER A 320 -13.25 -1.46 -14.68
C SER A 320 -13.55 -0.58 -15.89
N LEU A 321 -13.05 0.67 -15.95
CA LEU A 321 -13.33 1.57 -17.06
C LEU A 321 -12.62 1.16 -18.35
N ARG A 322 -11.44 0.55 -18.25
CA ARG A 322 -10.62 0.19 -19.42
C ARG A 322 -10.85 -1.23 -19.93
N ASN A 323 -11.48 -2.09 -19.14
CA ASN A 323 -11.73 -3.49 -19.51
C ASN A 323 -13.24 -3.72 -19.69
N LYS A 324 -13.68 -3.84 -20.97
CA LYS A 324 -15.10 -4.03 -21.34
C LYS A 324 -15.69 -5.31 -20.74
N GLU A 325 -14.95 -6.42 -20.73
CA GLU A 325 -15.42 -7.70 -20.18
C GLU A 325 -15.68 -7.59 -18.66
N LEU A 326 -14.75 -6.96 -17.94
CA LEU A 326 -14.90 -6.70 -16.51
C LEU A 326 -16.07 -5.75 -16.24
N GLN A 327 -16.22 -4.67 -17.03
CA GLN A 327 -17.31 -3.73 -16.93
C GLN A 327 -18.67 -4.39 -17.15
N GLU A 328 -18.79 -5.26 -18.17
CA GLU A 328 -20.02 -6.00 -18.45
C GLU A 328 -20.36 -7.01 -17.34
N SER A 329 -19.33 -7.68 -16.78
CA SER A 329 -19.51 -8.60 -15.66
C SER A 329 -20.01 -7.88 -14.41
N ILE A 330 -19.38 -6.75 -14.05
CA ILE A 330 -19.85 -5.89 -12.94
C ILE A 330 -21.28 -5.41 -13.18
N ARG A 331 -21.60 -4.94 -14.39
CA ARG A 331 -22.97 -4.47 -14.73
C ARG A 331 -24.00 -5.59 -14.60
N ARG A 332 -23.71 -6.79 -15.09
CA ARG A 332 -24.58 -7.98 -14.94
C ARG A 332 -24.79 -8.34 -13.47
N THR A 333 -23.72 -8.29 -12.67
CA THR A 333 -23.80 -8.55 -11.24
C THR A 333 -24.68 -7.53 -10.53
N LEU A 334 -24.46 -6.24 -10.76
CA LEU A 334 -25.25 -5.17 -10.16
C LEU A 334 -26.73 -5.22 -10.60
N SER A 335 -27.01 -5.62 -11.84
CA SER A 335 -28.40 -5.76 -12.30
C SER A 335 -29.20 -6.88 -11.59
N ARG A 336 -28.50 -7.94 -11.16
CA ARG A 336 -29.11 -9.03 -10.37
C ARG A 336 -29.48 -8.62 -8.95
N PHE A 337 -28.77 -7.62 -8.38
CA PHE A 337 -29.04 -7.08 -7.04
C PHE A 337 -30.01 -5.89 -7.05
N ARG A 338 -30.50 -5.45 -8.22
CA ARG A 338 -31.57 -4.43 -8.25
C ARG A 338 -32.87 -5.00 -7.66
N PRO A 339 -33.46 -4.36 -6.64
CA PRO A 339 -34.73 -4.79 -6.08
C PRO A 339 -35.80 -4.78 -7.18
N ALA A 340 -36.68 -5.77 -7.19
CA ALA A 340 -37.80 -5.90 -8.13
C ALA A 340 -38.73 -4.66 -8.15
N ALA A 341 -38.74 -3.86 -7.09
CA ALA A 341 -39.46 -2.60 -6.98
C ALA A 341 -39.09 -1.53 -8.03
N VAL A 342 -37.83 -1.55 -8.57
CA VAL A 342 -37.41 -0.59 -9.59
C VAL A 342 -37.86 -1.01 -10.99
N ILE A 343 -38.16 -2.30 -11.19
CA ILE A 343 -38.68 -2.83 -12.47
C ILE A 343 -40.16 -2.47 -12.62
N ALA A 344 -40.94 -2.56 -11.54
CA ALA A 344 -42.37 -2.22 -11.54
C ALA A 344 -42.66 -0.74 -11.82
N LEU A 345 -41.75 0.18 -11.50
CA LEU A 345 -41.93 1.62 -11.79
C LEU A 345 -41.63 1.99 -13.26
N LYS A 346 -40.98 1.13 -14.04
CA LYS A 346 -40.75 1.35 -15.47
C LYS A 346 -41.93 0.88 -16.32
N ASP A 347 -42.60 -0.17 -15.90
CA ASP A 347 -43.76 -0.74 -16.61
C ASP A 347 -45.05 0.05 -16.35
N VAL A 348 -45.08 0.97 -15.39
CA VAL A 348 -46.22 1.87 -15.11
C VAL A 348 -46.14 3.17 -15.92
N ASN A 349 -44.98 3.49 -16.51
CA ASN A 349 -44.76 4.72 -17.30
C ASN A 349 -44.56 4.45 -18.80
N THR A 350 -44.86 3.26 -19.30
CA THR A 350 -45.01 2.91 -20.71
C THR A 350 -46.45 2.52 -20.98
#